data_9cca9b674638c205d5f7116e52ab1c70
#
_entry.id   9cca9b674638c205d5f7116e52ab1c70
#
_cell.length_a   1.000
_cell.length_b   1.000
_cell.length_c   1.000
_cell.angle_alpha   90.00
_cell.angle_beta   90.00
_cell.angle_gamma   90.00
#
_symmetry.space_group_name_H-M   'P 1'
#
loop_
_entity.id
_entity.type
_entity.pdbx_description
1 polymer ?
#
loop_
_entity_poly.entity_id
_entity_poly.type
_entity_poly.pdbx_seq_one_letter_code
_entity_poly.pdbx_strand_id
1 'polypeptide(L)'
;MNQTVAPSNMTASTSNADVTANSLRKINIFLHCIICVFGVVGNGLVIYITGLKMKSTVNAIWFLNLAVADFLFSFFLIFNIISEYREFDWPFGDFMCFLNSLVTVLSMFASTFLLTAISLDRCLSTWVVVWARTKRTVLKARIICLLIWLASVACSLPLVISRKTSISAQQTKCILGIQKLETYKRQVVYRFVVGFLLPFVIISASYVAIGVRVKHLRKKNKLKPFRIILAVILSFFFCWLPFYVYKFIEVWLREMNATNPSDELNSFKKVFDQIELFIISLAYLNSCLNPFLYVFMCEDFQKKLKQSLVMVFESAFAEEHLALLSQHSQSKRKSHSQSGTGIEMK
;
A
#
# COMPACT_ATOMS: atom_id res chain seq x y z
N MET A 1 -45.10 46.01 16.23
CA MET A 1 -45.19 44.57 15.98
C MET A 1 -43.81 44.11 15.55
N ASN A 2 -43.01 43.68 16.50
CA ASN A 2 -41.69 43.10 16.24
C ASN A 2 -41.86 41.60 15.98
N GLN A 3 -41.59 41.15 14.78
CA GLN A 3 -41.44 39.72 14.47
C GLN A 3 -40.01 39.32 14.77
N THR A 4 -39.82 38.59 15.85
CA THR A 4 -38.60 37.83 16.15
C THR A 4 -38.55 36.59 15.23
N VAL A 5 -37.67 36.62 14.23
CA VAL A 5 -37.35 35.44 13.41
C VAL A 5 -36.47 34.49 14.22
N ALA A 6 -36.92 33.27 14.44
CA ALA A 6 -36.26 32.26 15.22
C ALA A 6 -35.03 31.69 14.49
N PRO A 7 -33.88 31.49 15.18
CA PRO A 7 -32.67 30.91 14.58
C PRO A 7 -32.63 29.38 14.78
N SER A 8 -33.59 28.61 14.24
CA SER A 8 -33.66 27.17 14.52
C SER A 8 -33.17 26.23 13.42
N ASN A 9 -32.91 26.73 12.20
CA ASN A 9 -32.50 25.85 11.08
C ASN A 9 -30.98 25.77 10.84
N MET A 10 -30.19 26.68 11.40
CA MET A 10 -28.74 26.71 11.17
C MET A 10 -27.96 25.75 12.07
N THR A 11 -28.41 25.50 13.28
CA THR A 11 -27.78 24.60 14.26
C THR A 11 -28.02 23.12 13.96
N ALA A 12 -29.16 22.74 13.39
CA ALA A 12 -29.48 21.37 13.01
C ALA A 12 -28.67 20.89 11.78
N SER A 13 -28.43 21.78 10.83
CA SER A 13 -27.67 21.51 9.60
C SER A 13 -26.18 21.31 9.86
N THR A 14 -25.58 22.09 10.78
CA THR A 14 -24.17 21.91 11.19
C THR A 14 -23.95 20.60 11.98
N SER A 15 -24.85 20.23 12.86
CA SER A 15 -24.81 18.99 13.62
C SER A 15 -24.83 17.75 12.73
N ASN A 16 -25.67 17.70 11.70
CA ASN A 16 -25.75 16.56 10.77
C ASN A 16 -24.50 16.44 9.88
N ALA A 17 -23.91 17.57 9.44
CA ALA A 17 -22.68 17.56 8.65
C ALA A 17 -21.48 17.01 9.45
N ASP A 18 -21.36 17.37 10.72
CA ASP A 18 -20.28 16.92 11.61
C ASP A 18 -20.43 15.44 11.96
N VAL A 19 -21.64 14.94 12.18
CA VAL A 19 -21.92 13.51 12.39
C VAL A 19 -21.54 12.70 11.15
N THR A 20 -21.89 13.19 9.96
CA THR A 20 -21.54 12.53 8.69
C THR A 20 -20.03 12.49 8.47
N ALA A 21 -19.31 13.60 8.67
CA ALA A 21 -17.87 13.67 8.53
C ALA A 21 -17.14 12.72 9.50
N ASN A 22 -17.62 12.62 10.75
CA ASN A 22 -17.07 11.71 11.74
C ASN A 22 -17.32 10.22 11.37
N SER A 23 -18.50 9.91 10.82
CA SER A 23 -18.83 8.56 10.35
C SER A 23 -17.95 8.16 9.15
N LEU A 24 -17.78 9.06 8.19
CA LEU A 24 -16.89 8.83 7.03
C LEU A 24 -15.43 8.61 7.46
N ARG A 25 -14.94 9.41 8.41
CA ARG A 25 -13.60 9.22 8.99
C ARG A 25 -13.43 7.84 9.64
N LYS A 26 -14.38 7.37 10.43
CA LYS A 26 -14.34 6.03 11.06
C LYS A 26 -14.32 4.92 10.02
N ILE A 27 -15.11 5.02 8.96
CA ILE A 27 -15.10 4.07 7.83
C ILE A 27 -13.72 4.06 7.17
N ASN A 28 -13.14 5.23 6.94
CA ASN A 28 -11.82 5.35 6.33
C ASN A 28 -10.71 4.73 7.19
N ILE A 29 -10.72 4.99 8.49
CA ILE A 29 -9.79 4.35 9.45
C ILE A 29 -9.92 2.82 9.39
N PHE A 30 -11.14 2.29 9.36
CA PHE A 30 -11.36 0.86 9.22
C PHE A 30 -10.79 0.29 7.92
N LEU A 31 -10.98 0.98 6.79
CA LEU A 31 -10.38 0.61 5.51
C LEU A 31 -8.85 0.64 5.56
N HIS A 32 -8.26 1.69 6.15
CA HIS A 32 -6.81 1.79 6.31
C HIS A 32 -6.25 0.69 7.22
N CYS A 33 -6.95 0.29 8.29
CA CYS A 33 -6.55 -0.85 9.12
C CYS A 33 -6.53 -2.16 8.32
N ILE A 34 -7.56 -2.41 7.51
CA ILE A 34 -7.61 -3.58 6.62
C ILE A 34 -6.42 -3.56 5.65
N ILE A 35 -6.18 -2.42 4.97
CA ILE A 35 -5.07 -2.25 4.04
C ILE A 35 -3.73 -2.48 4.73
N CYS A 36 -3.53 -1.93 5.93
CA CYS A 36 -2.32 -2.10 6.72
C CYS A 36 -2.07 -3.58 7.05
N VAL A 37 -3.07 -4.28 7.60
CA VAL A 37 -2.94 -5.69 7.98
C VAL A 37 -2.65 -6.58 6.77
N PHE A 38 -3.46 -6.48 5.71
CA PHE A 38 -3.25 -7.28 4.50
C PHE A 38 -1.95 -6.93 3.78
N GLY A 39 -1.57 -5.66 3.78
CA GLY A 39 -0.33 -5.21 3.17
C GLY A 39 0.91 -5.70 3.93
N VAL A 40 0.93 -5.59 5.26
CA VAL A 40 2.06 -6.07 6.08
C VAL A 40 2.16 -7.59 6.05
N VAL A 41 1.06 -8.30 6.31
CA VAL A 41 1.05 -9.77 6.33
C VAL A 41 1.31 -10.34 4.94
N GLY A 42 0.60 -9.86 3.92
CA GLY A 42 0.72 -10.38 2.56
C GLY A 42 2.12 -10.15 1.97
N ASN A 43 2.64 -8.92 2.04
CA ASN A 43 3.98 -8.64 1.53
C ASN A 43 5.08 -9.26 2.42
N GLY A 44 4.89 -9.33 3.73
CA GLY A 44 5.78 -10.04 4.65
C GLY A 44 5.92 -11.53 4.28
N LEU A 45 4.82 -12.21 3.95
CA LEU A 45 4.85 -13.58 3.44
C LEU A 45 5.58 -13.70 2.10
N VAL A 46 5.38 -12.76 1.18
CA VAL A 46 6.12 -12.74 -0.09
C VAL A 46 7.61 -12.58 0.16
N ILE A 47 8.04 -11.66 1.03
CA ILE A 47 9.45 -11.45 1.40
C ILE A 47 10.03 -12.74 2.00
N TYR A 48 9.33 -13.37 2.94
CA TYR A 48 9.76 -14.62 3.56
C TYR A 48 9.96 -15.74 2.54
N ILE A 49 8.98 -15.94 1.66
CA ILE A 49 9.03 -17.03 0.68
C ILE A 49 10.09 -16.77 -0.39
N THR A 50 10.11 -15.57 -0.98
CA THR A 50 11.03 -15.25 -2.08
C THR A 50 12.46 -15.03 -1.59
N GLY A 51 12.64 -14.52 -0.37
CA GLY A 51 13.96 -14.25 0.22
C GLY A 51 14.61 -15.46 0.83
N LEU A 52 13.84 -16.34 1.51
CA LEU A 52 14.39 -17.43 2.33
C LEU A 52 14.05 -18.84 1.83
N LYS A 53 12.93 -19.06 1.16
CA LYS A 53 12.44 -20.39 0.79
C LYS A 53 12.60 -20.74 -0.70
N MET A 54 12.77 -19.75 -1.57
CA MET A 54 12.93 -19.94 -3.00
C MET A 54 14.39 -19.79 -3.43
N LYS A 55 14.78 -20.51 -4.49
CA LYS A 55 16.05 -20.26 -5.17
C LYS A 55 16.05 -18.86 -5.78
N SER A 56 17.18 -18.17 -5.71
CA SER A 56 17.35 -16.84 -6.29
C SER A 56 17.22 -16.91 -7.81
N THR A 57 16.10 -16.45 -8.33
CA THR A 57 15.80 -16.31 -9.75
C THR A 57 15.54 -14.83 -10.07
N VAL A 58 15.65 -14.44 -11.35
CA VAL A 58 15.34 -13.07 -11.76
C VAL A 58 13.93 -12.66 -11.33
N ASN A 59 12.95 -13.54 -11.46
CA ASN A 59 11.58 -13.28 -11.03
C ASN A 59 11.46 -13.09 -9.51
N ALA A 60 12.14 -13.94 -8.73
CA ALA A 60 12.15 -13.82 -7.28
C ALA A 60 12.75 -12.49 -6.83
N ILE A 61 13.81 -12.00 -7.50
CA ILE A 61 14.40 -10.68 -7.21
C ILE A 61 13.38 -9.54 -7.48
N TRP A 62 12.67 -9.56 -8.61
CA TRP A 62 11.64 -8.57 -8.90
C TRP A 62 10.54 -8.55 -7.84
N PHE A 63 9.97 -9.72 -7.53
CA PHE A 63 8.88 -9.84 -6.56
C PHE A 63 9.31 -9.48 -5.14
N LEU A 64 10.53 -9.87 -4.74
CA LEU A 64 11.09 -9.51 -3.44
C LEU A 64 11.17 -7.98 -3.28
N ASN A 65 11.74 -7.28 -4.25
CA ASN A 65 11.90 -5.82 -4.17
C ASN A 65 10.55 -5.09 -4.19
N LEU A 66 9.59 -5.57 -5.01
CA LEU A 66 8.25 -5.00 -5.03
C LEU A 66 7.52 -5.23 -3.70
N ALA A 67 7.64 -6.44 -3.12
CA ALA A 67 7.06 -6.73 -1.81
C ALA A 67 7.73 -5.92 -0.68
N VAL A 68 9.03 -5.63 -0.75
CA VAL A 68 9.72 -4.76 0.21
C VAL A 68 9.17 -3.33 0.12
N ALA A 69 8.97 -2.78 -1.07
CA ALA A 69 8.40 -1.44 -1.24
C ALA A 69 6.98 -1.35 -0.67
N ASP A 70 6.13 -2.33 -0.97
CA ASP A 70 4.74 -2.38 -0.51
C ASP A 70 4.62 -2.68 1.00
N PHE A 71 5.55 -3.48 1.55
CA PHE A 71 5.63 -3.74 2.99
C PHE A 71 5.98 -2.46 3.75
N LEU A 72 7.01 -1.75 3.31
CA LEU A 72 7.41 -0.46 3.93
C LEU A 72 6.26 0.53 3.90
N PHE A 73 5.58 0.69 2.76
CA PHE A 73 4.41 1.53 2.65
C PHE A 73 3.32 1.14 3.66
N SER A 74 2.95 -0.14 3.68
CA SER A 74 1.87 -0.65 4.53
C SER A 74 2.21 -0.55 6.02
N PHE A 75 3.47 -0.74 6.38
CA PHE A 75 3.95 -0.60 7.75
C PHE A 75 3.88 0.87 8.22
N PHE A 76 4.34 1.81 7.40
CA PHE A 76 4.29 3.23 7.73
C PHE A 76 2.87 3.82 7.69
N LEU A 77 1.91 3.14 7.10
CA LEU A 77 0.49 3.55 7.12
C LEU A 77 -0.07 3.64 8.54
N ILE A 78 0.49 2.91 9.51
CA ILE A 78 0.08 2.95 10.91
C ILE A 78 0.15 4.36 11.51
N PHE A 79 1.16 5.15 11.12
CA PHE A 79 1.30 6.53 11.60
C PHE A 79 0.17 7.44 11.09
N ASN A 80 -0.25 7.23 9.83
CA ASN A 80 -1.38 7.94 9.26
C ASN A 80 -2.71 7.52 9.93
N ILE A 81 -2.90 6.23 10.22
CA ILE A 81 -4.07 5.70 10.94
C ILE A 81 -4.18 6.34 12.33
N ILE A 82 -3.07 6.39 13.08
CA ILE A 82 -3.04 7.00 14.41
C ILE A 82 -3.35 8.50 14.34
N SER A 83 -2.76 9.22 13.38
CA SER A 83 -3.05 10.64 13.19
C SER A 83 -4.52 10.88 12.82
N GLU A 84 -5.10 10.07 11.92
CA GLU A 84 -6.50 10.16 11.52
C GLU A 84 -7.46 9.84 12.69
N TYR A 85 -7.13 8.86 13.51
CA TYR A 85 -7.86 8.54 14.73
C TYR A 85 -7.86 9.71 15.73
N ARG A 86 -6.74 10.44 15.84
CA ARG A 86 -6.54 11.66 16.65
C ARG A 86 -7.00 12.94 15.96
N GLU A 87 -7.94 12.86 15.01
CA GLU A 87 -8.49 14.01 14.28
C GLU A 87 -7.44 14.80 13.48
N PHE A 88 -6.52 14.06 12.87
CA PHE A 88 -5.37 14.58 12.12
C PHE A 88 -4.30 15.29 12.98
N ASP A 89 -4.33 15.09 14.30
CA ASP A 89 -3.22 15.47 15.17
C ASP A 89 -2.02 14.53 14.95
N TRP A 90 -0.83 15.11 14.80
CA TRP A 90 0.41 14.40 14.51
C TRP A 90 1.35 14.42 15.73
N PRO A 91 1.37 13.41 16.60
CA PRO A 91 2.13 13.40 17.84
C PRO A 91 3.59 12.98 17.66
N PHE A 92 4.05 12.67 16.44
CA PHE A 92 5.34 12.00 16.22
C PHE A 92 6.51 12.94 15.90
N GLY A 93 6.27 14.26 15.87
CA GLY A 93 7.30 15.28 15.61
C GLY A 93 7.71 15.41 14.13
N ASP A 94 8.62 16.34 13.85
CA ASP A 94 9.05 16.72 12.50
C ASP A 94 9.77 15.58 11.77
N PHE A 95 10.68 14.89 12.45
CA PHE A 95 11.45 13.81 11.85
C PHE A 95 10.53 12.69 11.31
N MET A 96 9.57 12.26 12.11
CA MET A 96 8.62 11.23 11.67
C MET A 96 7.64 11.75 10.62
N CYS A 97 7.27 13.03 10.62
CA CYS A 97 6.47 13.65 9.56
C CYS A 97 7.22 13.59 8.22
N PHE A 98 8.51 13.95 8.21
CA PHE A 98 9.36 13.83 7.03
C PHE A 98 9.55 12.35 6.61
N LEU A 99 9.95 11.48 7.54
CA LEU A 99 10.24 10.06 7.27
C LEU A 99 9.03 9.31 6.75
N ASN A 100 7.85 9.46 7.39
CA ASN A 100 6.61 8.85 6.94
C ASN A 100 6.22 9.31 5.53
N SER A 101 6.36 10.60 5.25
CA SER A 101 6.11 11.15 3.91
C SER A 101 7.12 10.64 2.89
N LEU A 102 8.40 10.55 3.27
CA LEU A 102 9.46 10.01 2.41
C LEU A 102 9.19 8.55 2.06
N VAL A 103 8.92 7.70 3.05
CA VAL A 103 8.66 6.28 2.81
C VAL A 103 7.41 6.08 1.94
N THR A 104 6.34 6.84 2.18
CA THR A 104 5.12 6.78 1.37
C THR A 104 5.38 7.11 -0.10
N VAL A 105 6.09 8.21 -0.38
CA VAL A 105 6.38 8.64 -1.76
C VAL A 105 7.45 7.76 -2.41
N LEU A 106 8.48 7.36 -1.65
CA LEU A 106 9.52 6.43 -2.10
C LEU A 106 8.94 5.08 -2.53
N SER A 107 8.08 4.50 -1.69
CA SER A 107 7.42 3.22 -2.00
C SER A 107 6.56 3.32 -3.25
N MET A 108 5.83 4.42 -3.44
CA MET A 108 5.08 4.69 -4.66
C MET A 108 5.96 4.66 -5.92
N PHE A 109 7.08 5.40 -5.92
CA PHE A 109 7.99 5.42 -7.08
C PHE A 109 8.68 4.08 -7.27
N ALA A 110 9.15 3.43 -6.18
CA ALA A 110 9.82 2.14 -6.23
C ALA A 110 8.89 1.06 -6.83
N SER A 111 7.66 0.94 -6.33
CA SER A 111 6.68 -0.02 -6.86
C SER A 111 6.37 0.25 -8.33
N THR A 112 6.17 1.51 -8.71
CA THR A 112 5.88 1.89 -10.10
C THR A 112 7.04 1.59 -11.04
N PHE A 113 8.27 1.93 -10.67
CA PHE A 113 9.46 1.67 -11.48
C PHE A 113 9.79 0.17 -11.56
N LEU A 114 9.56 -0.58 -10.46
CA LEU A 114 9.70 -2.04 -10.45
C LEU A 114 8.67 -2.69 -11.39
N LEU A 115 7.40 -2.28 -11.37
CA LEU A 115 6.37 -2.76 -12.30
C LEU A 115 6.74 -2.46 -13.75
N THR A 116 7.31 -1.29 -14.01
CA THR A 116 7.81 -0.90 -15.34
C THR A 116 8.95 -1.80 -15.79
N ALA A 117 9.93 -2.04 -14.91
CA ALA A 117 11.07 -2.93 -15.19
C ALA A 117 10.62 -4.39 -15.40
N ILE A 118 9.69 -4.89 -14.60
CA ILE A 118 9.08 -6.22 -14.77
C ILE A 118 8.41 -6.31 -16.15
N SER A 119 7.65 -5.30 -16.56
CA SER A 119 6.96 -5.28 -17.85
C SER A 119 7.93 -5.31 -19.02
N LEU A 120 9.00 -4.53 -18.95
CA LEU A 120 10.09 -4.54 -19.93
C LEU A 120 10.84 -5.88 -19.96
N ASP A 121 11.18 -6.45 -18.81
CA ASP A 121 11.82 -7.76 -18.68
C ASP A 121 10.96 -8.86 -19.34
N ARG A 122 9.64 -8.83 -19.16
CA ARG A 122 8.72 -9.75 -19.81
C ARG A 122 8.62 -9.54 -21.31
N CYS A 123 8.56 -8.30 -21.77
CA CYS A 123 8.56 -7.98 -23.16
C CYS A 123 9.82 -8.50 -23.85
N LEU A 124 11.00 -8.17 -23.33
CA LEU A 124 12.29 -8.63 -23.85
C LEU A 124 12.40 -10.17 -23.83
N SER A 125 11.97 -10.82 -22.75
CA SER A 125 11.99 -12.28 -22.65
C SER A 125 11.06 -12.97 -23.66
N THR A 126 10.00 -12.31 -24.11
CA THR A 126 9.05 -12.83 -25.08
C THR A 126 9.53 -12.64 -26.52
N TRP A 127 10.18 -11.50 -26.81
CA TRP A 127 10.64 -11.17 -28.15
C TRP A 127 12.02 -11.74 -28.45
N VAL A 128 12.97 -11.68 -27.50
CA VAL A 128 14.37 -12.05 -27.68
C VAL A 128 14.70 -13.27 -26.79
N VAL A 129 14.22 -14.44 -27.20
CA VAL A 129 14.36 -15.70 -26.42
C VAL A 129 15.83 -16.05 -26.14
N VAL A 130 16.74 -15.80 -27.09
CA VAL A 130 18.18 -16.05 -26.92
C VAL A 130 18.76 -15.17 -25.82
N TRP A 131 18.42 -13.87 -25.81
CA TRP A 131 18.82 -12.95 -24.75
C TRP A 131 18.29 -13.42 -23.38
N ALA A 132 17.04 -13.86 -23.32
CA ALA A 132 16.43 -14.34 -22.09
C ALA A 132 17.15 -15.56 -21.50
N ARG A 133 17.73 -16.40 -22.36
CA ARG A 133 18.49 -17.59 -21.93
C ARG A 133 19.93 -17.29 -21.53
N THR A 134 20.58 -16.33 -22.20
CA THR A 134 22.03 -16.09 -22.07
C THR A 134 22.40 -14.86 -21.27
N LYS A 135 21.62 -13.78 -21.37
CA LYS A 135 21.97 -12.45 -20.82
C LYS A 135 21.10 -12.02 -19.64
N ARG A 136 19.98 -12.70 -19.36
CA ARG A 136 19.07 -12.42 -18.25
C ARG A 136 19.59 -13.13 -16.99
N THR A 137 20.36 -12.41 -16.16
CA THR A 137 21.00 -12.94 -14.96
C THR A 137 20.47 -12.32 -13.69
N VAL A 138 20.56 -13.04 -12.56
CA VAL A 138 20.18 -12.56 -11.23
C VAL A 138 20.97 -11.31 -10.82
N LEU A 139 22.28 -11.28 -11.15
CA LEU A 139 23.12 -10.12 -10.85
C LEU A 139 22.61 -8.85 -11.54
N LYS A 140 22.27 -8.93 -12.83
CA LYS A 140 21.71 -7.78 -13.56
C LYS A 140 20.40 -7.32 -12.95
N ALA A 141 19.52 -8.24 -12.56
CA ALA A 141 18.27 -7.89 -11.90
C ALA A 141 18.53 -7.16 -10.56
N ARG A 142 19.49 -7.60 -9.75
CA ARG A 142 19.88 -6.92 -8.50
C ARG A 142 20.41 -5.52 -8.74
N ILE A 143 21.28 -5.33 -9.75
CA ILE A 143 21.82 -4.03 -10.11
C ILE A 143 20.69 -3.08 -10.56
N ILE A 144 19.77 -3.56 -11.41
CA ILE A 144 18.62 -2.77 -11.84
C ILE A 144 17.73 -2.39 -10.66
N CYS A 145 17.46 -3.31 -9.72
CA CYS A 145 16.71 -2.99 -8.50
C CYS A 145 17.41 -1.90 -7.68
N LEU A 146 18.73 -1.99 -7.49
CA LEU A 146 19.50 -0.96 -6.79
C LEU A 146 19.35 0.42 -7.46
N LEU A 147 19.49 0.46 -8.80
CA LEU A 147 19.31 1.70 -9.56
C LEU A 147 17.88 2.25 -9.44
N ILE A 148 16.86 1.37 -9.41
CA ILE A 148 15.47 1.76 -9.20
C ILE A 148 15.30 2.37 -7.80
N TRP A 149 15.86 1.78 -6.75
CA TRP A 149 15.80 2.35 -5.40
C TRP A 149 16.46 3.71 -5.32
N LEU A 150 17.65 3.88 -5.91
CA LEU A 150 18.35 5.17 -5.97
C LEU A 150 17.53 6.22 -6.75
N ALA A 151 16.98 5.84 -7.91
CA ALA A 151 16.11 6.73 -8.69
C ALA A 151 14.84 7.11 -7.91
N SER A 152 14.25 6.15 -7.18
CA SER A 152 13.06 6.40 -6.36
C SER A 152 13.33 7.38 -5.22
N VAL A 153 14.50 7.28 -4.56
CA VAL A 153 14.95 8.27 -3.55
C VAL A 153 15.10 9.64 -4.21
N ALA A 154 15.82 9.74 -5.32
CA ALA A 154 16.04 11.00 -6.02
C ALA A 154 14.73 11.66 -6.47
N CYS A 155 13.77 10.85 -6.97
CA CYS A 155 12.45 11.36 -7.39
C CYS A 155 11.56 11.76 -6.20
N SER A 156 11.74 11.16 -5.03
CA SER A 156 10.91 11.42 -3.84
C SER A 156 11.33 12.69 -3.11
N LEU A 157 12.64 12.98 -3.02
CA LEU A 157 13.16 14.10 -2.25
C LEU A 157 12.52 15.45 -2.58
N PRO A 158 12.36 15.85 -3.85
CA PRO A 158 11.74 17.14 -4.20
C PRO A 158 10.29 17.28 -3.70
N LEU A 159 9.58 16.16 -3.49
CA LEU A 159 8.19 16.14 -3.05
C LEU A 159 8.05 16.20 -1.53
N VAL A 160 9.09 15.80 -0.79
CA VAL A 160 8.99 15.64 0.67
C VAL A 160 9.87 16.58 1.47
N ILE A 161 10.87 17.22 0.85
CA ILE A 161 11.83 18.11 1.54
C ILE A 161 11.15 19.29 2.26
N SER A 162 9.96 19.68 1.79
CA SER A 162 9.17 20.76 2.41
C SER A 162 8.17 20.27 3.45
N ARG A 163 8.20 18.98 3.83
CA ARG A 163 7.32 18.43 4.87
C ARG A 163 7.79 18.86 6.26
N LYS A 164 6.86 19.38 7.05
CA LYS A 164 7.10 19.83 8.41
C LYS A 164 5.84 19.73 9.24
N THR A 165 5.99 19.76 10.56
CA THR A 165 4.85 19.94 11.45
C THR A 165 4.48 21.42 11.54
N SER A 166 3.21 21.68 11.72
CA SER A 166 2.66 23.01 11.99
C SER A 166 1.66 22.93 13.12
N ILE A 167 1.83 23.79 14.11
CA ILE A 167 0.92 23.88 15.26
C ILE A 167 -0.17 24.88 14.89
N SER A 168 -1.41 24.47 14.96
CA SER A 168 -2.58 25.32 14.75
C SER A 168 -3.70 24.93 15.73
N ALA A 169 -4.26 25.89 16.46
CA ALA A 169 -5.38 25.68 17.39
C ALA A 169 -5.20 24.47 18.33
N GLN A 170 -4.03 24.32 18.96
CA GLN A 170 -3.65 23.23 19.88
C GLN A 170 -3.49 21.85 19.23
N GLN A 171 -3.52 21.75 17.90
CA GLN A 171 -3.22 20.52 17.16
C GLN A 171 -1.91 20.68 16.37
N THR A 172 -1.12 19.64 16.36
CA THR A 172 0.08 19.54 15.51
C THR A 172 -0.28 18.76 14.24
N LYS A 173 -0.08 19.35 13.06
CA LYS A 173 -0.38 18.70 11.77
C LYS A 173 0.89 18.52 10.96
N CYS A 174 1.05 17.33 10.36
CA CYS A 174 2.11 17.09 9.37
C CYS A 174 1.65 17.61 8.00
N ILE A 175 2.19 18.74 7.59
CA ILE A 175 1.78 19.46 6.39
C ILE A 175 2.91 19.60 5.36
N LEU A 176 2.52 19.87 4.12
CA LEU A 176 3.44 20.31 3.09
C LEU A 176 3.67 21.82 3.26
N GLY A 177 4.88 22.23 3.61
CA GLY A 177 5.23 23.63 3.88
C GLY A 177 5.31 24.53 2.63
N ILE A 178 4.58 24.20 1.57
CA ILE A 178 4.54 24.97 0.32
C ILE A 178 3.38 25.94 0.38
N GLN A 179 3.70 27.24 0.38
CA GLN A 179 2.70 28.32 0.37
C GLN A 179 2.32 28.76 -1.04
N LYS A 180 3.23 28.62 -2.04
CA LYS A 180 3.00 29.07 -3.41
C LYS A 180 2.24 28.03 -4.22
N LEU A 181 1.08 28.42 -4.77
CA LEU A 181 0.22 27.55 -5.59
C LEU A 181 0.98 26.98 -6.82
N GLU A 182 1.80 27.81 -7.49
CA GLU A 182 2.61 27.37 -8.63
C GLU A 182 3.62 26.27 -8.30
N THR A 183 4.18 26.27 -7.09
CA THR A 183 5.09 25.21 -6.64
C THR A 183 4.31 23.92 -6.38
N TYR A 184 3.14 24.03 -5.76
CA TYR A 184 2.24 22.89 -5.55
C TYR A 184 1.80 22.26 -6.89
N LYS A 185 1.37 23.07 -7.84
CA LYS A 185 0.97 22.65 -9.19
C LYS A 185 2.11 21.90 -9.89
N ARG A 186 3.33 22.44 -9.87
CA ARG A 186 4.51 21.77 -10.44
C ARG A 186 4.78 20.41 -9.80
N GLN A 187 4.61 20.27 -8.47
CA GLN A 187 4.77 19.00 -7.78
C GLN A 187 3.70 17.98 -8.18
N VAL A 188 2.44 18.40 -8.32
CA VAL A 188 1.35 17.54 -8.79
C VAL A 188 1.62 17.03 -10.20
N VAL A 189 1.99 17.93 -11.13
CA VAL A 189 2.34 17.59 -12.53
C VAL A 189 3.56 16.66 -12.58
N TYR A 190 4.62 16.98 -11.84
CA TYR A 190 5.83 16.15 -11.76
C TYR A 190 5.50 14.72 -11.28
N ARG A 191 4.75 14.60 -10.18
CA ARG A 191 4.33 13.32 -9.62
C ARG A 191 3.46 12.52 -10.61
N PHE A 192 2.57 13.19 -11.32
CA PHE A 192 1.73 12.58 -12.35
C PHE A 192 2.57 12.08 -13.53
N VAL A 193 3.46 12.91 -14.08
CA VAL A 193 4.24 12.54 -15.27
C VAL A 193 5.22 11.41 -14.94
N VAL A 194 6.03 11.56 -13.88
CA VAL A 194 7.12 10.62 -13.56
C VAL A 194 6.59 9.37 -12.83
N GLY A 195 5.60 9.53 -11.94
CA GLY A 195 5.07 8.44 -11.12
C GLY A 195 3.91 7.66 -11.75
N PHE A 196 3.29 8.17 -12.83
CA PHE A 196 2.13 7.53 -13.42
C PHE A 196 2.18 7.49 -14.95
N LEU A 197 2.22 8.63 -15.63
CA LEU A 197 2.04 8.72 -17.09
C LEU A 197 3.15 7.98 -17.86
N LEU A 198 4.42 8.29 -17.58
CA LEU A 198 5.56 7.64 -18.25
C LEU A 198 5.59 6.13 -17.97
N PRO A 199 5.51 5.65 -16.72
CA PRO A 199 5.38 4.24 -16.41
C PRO A 199 4.19 3.58 -17.12
N PHE A 200 3.02 4.20 -17.10
CA PHE A 200 1.82 3.68 -17.73
C PHE A 200 1.99 3.48 -19.25
N VAL A 201 2.57 4.45 -19.94
CA VAL A 201 2.84 4.35 -21.40
C VAL A 201 3.82 3.21 -21.69
N ILE A 202 4.92 3.10 -20.93
CA ILE A 202 5.94 2.05 -21.12
C ILE A 202 5.34 0.66 -20.84
N ILE A 203 4.59 0.53 -19.75
CA ILE A 203 3.93 -0.70 -19.37
C ILE A 203 2.92 -1.10 -20.47
N SER A 204 2.04 -0.20 -20.87
CA SER A 204 1.02 -0.47 -21.91
C SER A 204 1.66 -0.86 -23.25
N ALA A 205 2.68 -0.15 -23.69
CA ALA A 205 3.41 -0.49 -24.91
C ALA A 205 4.06 -1.89 -24.83
N SER A 206 4.69 -2.22 -23.69
CA SER A 206 5.28 -3.53 -23.44
C SER A 206 4.26 -4.66 -23.56
N TYR A 207 3.02 -4.44 -23.04
CA TYR A 207 1.96 -5.46 -23.11
C TYR A 207 1.30 -5.57 -24.47
N VAL A 208 1.13 -4.48 -25.19
CA VAL A 208 0.71 -4.53 -26.59
C VAL A 208 1.71 -5.35 -27.38
N ALA A 209 3.02 -5.10 -27.22
CA ALA A 209 4.08 -5.84 -27.90
C ALA A 209 4.06 -7.34 -27.54
N ILE A 210 3.89 -7.69 -26.25
CA ILE A 210 3.74 -9.10 -25.81
C ILE A 210 2.48 -9.73 -26.45
N GLY A 211 1.35 -9.02 -26.44
CA GLY A 211 0.08 -9.50 -27.01
C GLY A 211 0.20 -9.83 -28.51
N VAL A 212 0.81 -8.95 -29.28
CA VAL A 212 1.11 -9.16 -30.71
C VAL A 212 1.96 -10.42 -30.89
N ARG A 213 3.04 -10.57 -30.13
CA ARG A 213 3.94 -11.70 -30.24
C ARG A 213 3.29 -13.03 -29.87
N VAL A 214 2.49 -13.07 -28.79
CA VAL A 214 1.79 -14.27 -28.32
C VAL A 214 0.72 -14.70 -29.33
N LYS A 215 0.01 -13.79 -29.97
CA LYS A 215 -0.97 -14.08 -31.03
C LYS A 215 -0.32 -14.85 -32.18
N HIS A 216 0.89 -14.49 -32.58
CA HIS A 216 1.66 -15.17 -33.62
C HIS A 216 2.17 -16.58 -33.22
N LEU A 217 2.32 -16.87 -31.92
CA LEU A 217 2.92 -18.14 -31.46
C LEU A 217 1.93 -19.28 -31.27
N ARG A 218 0.64 -19.14 -31.54
CA ARG A 218 -0.46 -20.17 -31.51
C ARG A 218 -0.51 -21.13 -30.31
N LYS A 219 0.17 -20.88 -29.18
CA LYS A 219 0.18 -21.78 -28.00
C LYS A 219 -0.73 -21.27 -26.89
N LYS A 220 -1.91 -21.90 -26.72
CA LYS A 220 -2.94 -21.59 -25.69
C LYS A 220 -2.39 -21.53 -24.24
N ASN A 221 -1.39 -22.36 -23.89
CA ASN A 221 -0.88 -22.44 -22.51
C ASN A 221 0.05 -21.29 -22.09
N LYS A 222 0.45 -20.38 -23.00
CA LYS A 222 1.28 -19.22 -22.69
C LYS A 222 0.47 -17.97 -22.29
N LEU A 223 -0.86 -18.04 -22.27
CA LEU A 223 -1.74 -16.93 -21.94
C LEU A 223 -1.93 -16.71 -20.43
N LYS A 224 -1.70 -17.72 -19.59
CA LYS A 224 -1.85 -17.60 -18.12
C LYS A 224 -1.00 -16.46 -17.53
N PRO A 225 0.32 -16.41 -17.72
CA PRO A 225 1.13 -15.32 -17.17
C PRO A 225 0.75 -13.93 -17.72
N PHE A 226 0.27 -13.86 -18.98
CA PHE A 226 -0.18 -12.61 -19.59
C PHE A 226 -1.41 -12.02 -18.89
N ARG A 227 -2.45 -12.83 -18.63
CA ARG A 227 -3.69 -12.37 -17.99
C ARG A 227 -3.44 -11.76 -16.61
N ILE A 228 -2.50 -12.31 -15.88
CA ILE A 228 -2.25 -11.94 -14.50
C ILE A 228 -1.45 -10.64 -14.43
N ILE A 229 -0.46 -10.49 -15.30
CA ILE A 229 0.30 -9.26 -15.37
C ILE A 229 -0.58 -8.13 -15.90
N LEU A 230 -1.49 -8.41 -16.84
CA LEU A 230 -2.53 -7.46 -17.24
C LEU A 230 -3.41 -7.03 -16.05
N ALA A 231 -3.77 -7.97 -15.18
CA ALA A 231 -4.52 -7.65 -13.96
C ALA A 231 -3.74 -6.73 -13.01
N VAL A 232 -2.42 -6.95 -12.82
CA VAL A 232 -1.54 -6.03 -12.04
C VAL A 232 -1.60 -4.61 -12.58
N ILE A 233 -1.51 -4.46 -13.90
CA ILE A 233 -1.47 -3.15 -14.54
C ILE A 233 -2.82 -2.46 -14.45
N LEU A 234 -3.89 -3.19 -14.73
CA LEU A 234 -5.24 -2.66 -14.59
C LEU A 234 -5.48 -2.23 -13.14
N SER A 235 -5.07 -3.05 -12.16
CA SER A 235 -5.15 -2.69 -10.75
C SER A 235 -4.38 -1.41 -10.43
N PHE A 236 -3.12 -1.29 -10.91
CA PHE A 236 -2.33 -0.08 -10.76
C PHE A 236 -3.04 1.13 -11.34
N PHE A 237 -3.54 1.03 -12.57
CA PHE A 237 -4.24 2.11 -13.24
C PHE A 237 -5.52 2.51 -12.50
N PHE A 238 -6.38 1.56 -12.16
CA PHE A 238 -7.63 1.83 -11.46
C PHE A 238 -7.42 2.39 -10.04
N CYS A 239 -6.36 1.99 -9.36
CA CYS A 239 -6.05 2.50 -8.03
C CYS A 239 -5.49 3.94 -8.08
N TRP A 240 -4.63 4.28 -9.06
CA TRP A 240 -3.93 5.56 -9.08
C TRP A 240 -4.62 6.64 -9.91
N LEU A 241 -5.37 6.29 -10.96
CA LEU A 241 -6.04 7.28 -11.81
C LEU A 241 -6.98 8.22 -11.03
N PRO A 242 -7.87 7.73 -10.14
CA PRO A 242 -8.74 8.60 -9.36
C PRO A 242 -7.97 9.58 -8.48
N PHE A 243 -6.83 9.15 -7.92
CA PHE A 243 -5.97 10.02 -7.11
C PHE A 243 -5.41 11.19 -7.93
N TYR A 244 -4.93 10.95 -9.16
CA TYR A 244 -4.41 12.04 -9.99
C TYR A 244 -5.51 12.96 -10.51
N VAL A 245 -6.67 12.41 -10.88
CA VAL A 245 -7.85 13.21 -11.25
C VAL A 245 -8.23 14.13 -10.09
N TYR A 246 -8.30 13.60 -8.87
CA TYR A 246 -8.57 14.37 -7.65
C TYR A 246 -7.54 15.49 -7.48
N LYS A 247 -6.24 15.21 -7.58
CA LYS A 247 -5.19 16.22 -7.39
C LYS A 247 -5.21 17.32 -8.44
N PHE A 248 -5.59 17.04 -9.68
CA PHE A 248 -5.78 18.07 -10.71
C PHE A 248 -7.01 18.95 -10.43
N ILE A 249 -8.13 18.35 -10.00
CA ILE A 249 -9.32 19.11 -9.58
C ILE A 249 -8.99 19.97 -8.36
N GLU A 250 -8.23 19.45 -7.38
CA GLU A 250 -7.79 20.21 -6.21
C GLU A 250 -6.95 21.45 -6.63
N VAL A 251 -6.01 21.30 -7.57
CA VAL A 251 -5.24 22.42 -8.12
C VAL A 251 -6.17 23.44 -8.76
N TRP A 252 -7.09 23.02 -9.61
CA TRP A 252 -8.07 23.88 -10.26
C TRP A 252 -8.94 24.63 -9.26
N LEU A 253 -9.46 23.95 -8.22
CA LEU A 253 -10.24 24.59 -7.17
C LEU A 253 -9.45 25.65 -6.38
N ARG A 254 -8.17 25.40 -6.13
CA ARG A 254 -7.28 26.37 -5.48
C ARG A 254 -7.04 27.60 -6.36
N GLU A 255 -6.88 27.42 -7.68
CA GLU A 255 -6.75 28.53 -8.64
C GLU A 255 -8.04 29.35 -8.69
N MET A 256 -9.20 28.72 -8.78
CA MET A 256 -10.50 29.40 -8.82
C MET A 256 -10.77 30.17 -7.52
N ASN A 257 -10.46 29.58 -6.36
CA ASN A 257 -10.65 30.25 -5.08
C ASN A 257 -9.70 31.46 -4.88
N ALA A 258 -8.54 31.43 -5.51
CA ALA A 258 -7.60 32.56 -5.47
C ALA A 258 -8.04 33.73 -6.38
N THR A 259 -8.78 33.46 -7.46
CA THR A 259 -9.23 34.45 -8.42
C THR A 259 -10.65 34.97 -8.14
N ASN A 260 -11.57 34.07 -7.78
CA ASN A 260 -12.99 34.36 -7.55
C ASN A 260 -13.53 33.55 -6.36
N PRO A 261 -13.28 33.98 -5.12
CA PRO A 261 -13.82 33.29 -3.95
C PRO A 261 -15.35 33.42 -3.93
N SER A 262 -16.05 32.28 -3.80
CA SER A 262 -17.50 32.23 -3.65
C SER A 262 -17.91 31.23 -2.58
N ASP A 263 -19.08 31.43 -1.92
CA ASP A 263 -19.60 30.52 -0.91
C ASP A 263 -19.96 29.14 -1.54
N GLU A 264 -20.43 29.15 -2.79
CA GLU A 264 -20.72 27.93 -3.54
C GLU A 264 -19.45 27.11 -3.76
N LEU A 265 -18.34 27.75 -4.16
CA LEU A 265 -17.04 27.09 -4.36
C LEU A 265 -16.50 26.52 -3.06
N ASN A 266 -16.64 27.25 -1.95
CA ASN A 266 -16.23 26.76 -0.63
C ASN A 266 -17.07 25.57 -0.16
N SER A 267 -18.37 25.57 -0.42
CA SER A 267 -19.28 24.45 -0.13
C SER A 267 -18.94 23.23 -0.97
N PHE A 268 -18.70 23.39 -2.27
CA PHE A 268 -18.25 22.32 -3.15
C PHE A 268 -16.91 21.73 -2.68
N LYS A 269 -15.95 22.59 -2.33
CA LYS A 269 -14.66 22.16 -1.81
C LYS A 269 -14.79 21.30 -0.56
N LYS A 270 -15.67 21.68 0.37
CA LYS A 270 -15.91 20.93 1.61
C LYS A 270 -16.40 19.49 1.32
N VAL A 271 -17.31 19.31 0.37
CA VAL A 271 -17.80 18.00 -0.07
C VAL A 271 -16.68 17.24 -0.80
N PHE A 272 -15.92 17.92 -1.65
CA PHE A 272 -14.84 17.35 -2.41
C PHE A 272 -13.71 16.83 -1.50
N ASP A 273 -13.36 17.56 -0.44
CA ASP A 273 -12.36 17.14 0.55
C ASP A 273 -12.79 15.88 1.33
N GLN A 274 -14.09 15.59 1.47
CA GLN A 274 -14.57 14.35 2.07
C GLN A 274 -14.31 13.12 1.18
N ILE A 275 -14.31 13.30 -0.14
CA ILE A 275 -14.03 12.23 -1.10
C ILE A 275 -12.54 11.89 -1.12
N GLU A 276 -11.65 12.81 -0.75
CA GLU A 276 -10.19 12.60 -0.70
C GLU A 276 -9.81 11.34 0.07
N LEU A 277 -10.44 11.12 1.21
CA LEU A 277 -10.14 9.98 2.08
C LEU A 277 -10.32 8.64 1.37
N PHE A 278 -11.42 8.49 0.63
CA PHE A 278 -11.71 7.26 -0.12
C PHE A 278 -10.79 7.09 -1.34
N ILE A 279 -10.46 8.19 -2.02
CA ILE A 279 -9.54 8.19 -3.16
C ILE A 279 -8.12 7.80 -2.72
N ILE A 280 -7.67 8.30 -1.58
CA ILE A 280 -6.39 7.92 -0.98
C ILE A 280 -6.40 6.44 -0.58
N SER A 281 -7.48 5.95 0.04
CA SER A 281 -7.64 4.54 0.39
C SER A 281 -7.56 3.63 -0.83
N LEU A 282 -8.15 4.05 -1.96
CA LEU A 282 -8.08 3.31 -3.22
C LEU A 282 -6.64 3.24 -3.76
N ALA A 283 -5.89 4.34 -3.70
CA ALA A 283 -4.48 4.35 -4.08
C ALA A 283 -3.64 3.43 -3.16
N TYR A 284 -3.93 3.41 -1.87
CA TYR A 284 -3.26 2.57 -0.89
C TYR A 284 -3.55 1.08 -1.07
N LEU A 285 -4.74 0.73 -1.56
CA LEU A 285 -5.13 -0.64 -1.86
C LEU A 285 -4.19 -1.31 -2.87
N ASN A 286 -3.56 -0.54 -3.77
CA ASN A 286 -2.60 -1.06 -4.74
C ASN A 286 -1.50 -1.91 -4.09
N SER A 287 -0.96 -1.47 -2.94
CA SER A 287 0.11 -2.18 -2.23
C SER A 287 -0.34 -3.51 -1.60
N CYS A 288 -1.66 -3.69 -1.37
CA CYS A 288 -2.22 -4.94 -0.84
C CYS A 288 -2.55 -5.95 -1.94
N LEU A 289 -2.75 -5.51 -3.18
CA LEU A 289 -3.16 -6.39 -4.28
C LEU A 289 -2.02 -7.26 -4.79
N ASN A 290 -0.78 -6.77 -4.72
CA ASN A 290 0.39 -7.44 -5.27
C ASN A 290 0.61 -8.87 -4.71
N PRO A 291 0.51 -9.17 -3.40
CA PRO A 291 0.63 -10.53 -2.87
C PRO A 291 -0.37 -11.52 -3.46
N PHE A 292 -1.62 -11.10 -3.67
CA PHE A 292 -2.64 -11.94 -4.29
C PHE A 292 -2.27 -12.31 -5.72
N LEU A 293 -1.71 -11.34 -6.45
CA LEU A 293 -1.29 -11.56 -7.83
C LEU A 293 -0.13 -12.57 -7.91
N TYR A 294 0.81 -12.58 -6.95
CA TYR A 294 1.90 -13.56 -6.91
C TYR A 294 1.39 -14.96 -6.61
N VAL A 295 0.41 -15.10 -5.71
CA VAL A 295 -0.23 -16.40 -5.44
C VAL A 295 -0.85 -16.97 -6.71
N PHE A 296 -1.47 -16.14 -7.57
CA PHE A 296 -2.05 -16.63 -8.83
C PHE A 296 -1.04 -16.80 -9.98
N MET A 297 0.13 -16.17 -9.90
CA MET A 297 1.11 -16.09 -10.99
C MET A 297 2.17 -17.16 -10.97
N CYS A 298 2.60 -17.62 -9.80
CA CYS A 298 3.78 -18.42 -9.67
C CYS A 298 3.43 -19.77 -9.01
N GLU A 299 3.36 -20.84 -9.82
CA GLU A 299 3.08 -22.18 -9.31
C GLU A 299 4.11 -22.62 -8.26
N ASP A 300 5.39 -22.24 -8.42
CA ASP A 300 6.43 -22.49 -7.42
C ASP A 300 6.17 -21.72 -6.12
N PHE A 301 5.69 -20.49 -6.22
CA PHE A 301 5.28 -19.69 -5.06
C PHE A 301 4.09 -20.33 -4.34
N GLN A 302 3.05 -20.76 -5.08
CA GLN A 302 1.90 -21.47 -4.51
C GLN A 302 2.32 -22.73 -3.75
N LYS A 303 3.18 -23.55 -4.36
CA LYS A 303 3.70 -24.78 -3.73
C LYS A 303 4.46 -24.46 -2.45
N LYS A 304 5.35 -23.46 -2.47
CA LYS A 304 6.12 -23.05 -1.30
C LYS A 304 5.26 -22.41 -0.23
N LEU A 305 4.25 -21.62 -0.60
CA LEU A 305 3.27 -21.05 0.33
C LEU A 305 2.49 -22.16 1.04
N LYS A 306 1.95 -23.14 0.28
CA LYS A 306 1.25 -24.29 0.87
C LYS A 306 2.15 -25.07 1.81
N GLN A 307 3.38 -25.39 1.41
CA GLN A 307 4.34 -26.10 2.26
C GLN A 307 4.65 -25.32 3.54
N SER A 308 4.85 -23.99 3.45
CA SER A 308 5.13 -23.16 4.62
C SER A 308 3.93 -23.07 5.56
N LEU A 309 2.71 -22.92 5.02
CA LEU A 309 1.49 -22.91 5.82
C LEU A 309 1.27 -24.25 6.53
N VAL A 310 1.40 -25.37 5.82
CA VAL A 310 1.28 -26.71 6.43
C VAL A 310 2.28 -26.89 7.57
N MET A 311 3.56 -26.54 7.39
CA MET A 311 4.56 -26.61 8.45
C MET A 311 4.21 -25.75 9.68
N VAL A 312 3.69 -24.53 9.46
CA VAL A 312 3.27 -23.66 10.56
C VAL A 312 2.09 -24.24 11.31
N PHE A 313 1.09 -24.77 10.60
CA PHE A 313 -0.04 -25.46 11.24
C PHE A 313 0.39 -26.71 11.98
N GLU A 314 1.21 -27.55 11.37
CA GLU A 314 1.73 -28.79 12.03
C GLU A 314 2.54 -28.45 13.30
N SER A 315 3.41 -27.41 13.27
CA SER A 315 4.13 -26.97 14.46
C SER A 315 3.22 -26.42 15.55
N ALA A 316 2.22 -25.60 15.18
CA ALA A 316 1.26 -25.05 16.14
C ALA A 316 0.42 -26.15 16.82
N PHE A 317 -0.07 -27.13 16.05
CA PHE A 317 -0.81 -28.28 16.62
C PHE A 317 0.08 -29.20 17.45
N ALA A 318 1.35 -29.39 17.08
CA ALA A 318 2.29 -30.15 17.87
C ALA A 318 2.60 -29.49 19.22
N GLU A 319 2.76 -28.17 19.26
CA GLU A 319 2.94 -27.41 20.50
C GLU A 319 1.71 -27.49 21.41
N GLU A 320 0.50 -27.36 20.85
CA GLU A 320 -0.75 -27.48 21.60
C GLU A 320 -0.90 -28.90 22.20
N HIS A 321 -0.59 -29.94 21.42
CA HIS A 321 -0.64 -31.32 21.92
C HIS A 321 0.39 -31.58 23.02
N LEU A 322 1.61 -31.03 22.91
CA LEU A 322 2.63 -31.11 23.96
C LEU A 322 2.21 -30.37 25.23
N ALA A 323 1.56 -29.19 25.08
CA ALA A 323 1.02 -28.43 26.20
C ALA A 323 -0.07 -29.21 26.95
N LEU A 324 -1.00 -29.85 26.23
CA LEU A 324 -2.04 -30.70 26.80
C LEU A 324 -1.48 -31.92 27.54
N LEU A 325 -0.46 -32.61 26.97
CA LEU A 325 0.22 -33.72 27.62
C LEU A 325 0.95 -33.29 28.90
N SER A 326 1.58 -32.12 28.91
CA SER A 326 2.25 -31.57 30.08
C SER A 326 1.26 -31.24 31.22
N GLN A 327 0.10 -30.68 30.90
CA GLN A 327 -0.99 -30.40 31.85
C GLN A 327 -1.55 -31.70 32.45
N HIS A 328 -1.76 -32.72 31.60
CA HIS A 328 -2.28 -34.01 32.06
C HIS A 328 -1.28 -34.73 32.99
N SER A 329 0.02 -34.64 32.71
CA SER A 329 1.07 -35.21 33.57
C SER A 329 1.19 -34.49 34.91
N GLN A 330 1.00 -33.17 34.97
CA GLN A 330 0.97 -32.37 36.20
C GLN A 330 -0.27 -32.68 37.03
N SER A 331 -1.44 -32.86 36.39
CA SER A 331 -2.68 -33.24 37.07
C SER A 331 -2.55 -34.61 37.72
N LYS A 332 -1.97 -35.61 37.06
CA LYS A 332 -1.69 -36.94 37.62
C LYS A 332 -0.72 -36.90 38.81
N ARG A 333 0.32 -36.08 38.76
CA ARG A 333 1.24 -35.88 39.88
C ARG A 333 0.55 -35.29 41.11
N LYS A 334 -0.34 -34.32 40.93
CA LYS A 334 -1.13 -33.72 42.06
C LYS A 334 -2.09 -34.71 42.65
N SER A 335 -2.78 -35.55 41.89
CA SER A 335 -3.70 -36.58 42.41
C SER A 335 -2.94 -37.68 43.17
N HIS A 336 -1.73 -38.05 42.75
CA HIS A 336 -0.92 -39.05 43.49
C HIS A 336 -0.33 -38.48 44.78
N SER A 337 -0.02 -37.19 44.85
CA SER A 337 0.47 -36.50 46.06
C SER A 337 -0.63 -36.35 47.12
N GLN A 338 -1.90 -36.29 46.74
CA GLN A 338 -3.03 -36.21 47.68
C GLN A 338 -3.48 -37.56 48.25
N SER A 339 -3.22 -38.68 47.55
CA SER A 339 -3.56 -40.01 48.02
C SER A 339 -2.50 -40.64 48.96
N GLY A 340 -1.30 -40.01 49.05
CA GLY A 340 -0.20 -40.50 49.90
C GLY A 340 -0.17 -39.99 51.34
N THR A 341 -1.04 -39.05 51.74
CA THR A 341 -1.04 -38.43 53.08
C THR A 341 -2.15 -39.00 54.01
N GLY A 342 -2.75 -40.15 53.65
CA GLY A 342 -3.90 -40.72 54.37
C GLY A 342 -3.64 -41.99 55.22
N ILE A 343 -2.38 -42.47 55.40
CA ILE A 343 -2.08 -43.65 56.17
C ILE A 343 -0.91 -43.39 57.11
N GLU A 344 -1.21 -42.70 58.22
CA GLU A 344 -0.46 -42.81 59.46
C GLU A 344 -1.31 -42.21 60.59
N MET A 345 -2.06 -43.06 61.25
CA MET A 345 -2.38 -43.07 62.71
C MET A 345 -3.38 -44.18 63.04
N LYS A 346 -2.86 -45.32 63.38
CA LYS A 346 -3.42 -46.14 64.52
C LYS A 346 -2.30 -46.97 65.06
#